data_9b29a8aa7075da56970f3a6f510d8419
#
_entry.id   9b29a8aa7075da56970f3a6f510d8419
#
_cell.length_a   1.000
_cell.length_b   1.000
_cell.length_c   1.000
_cell.angle_alpha   90.00
_cell.angle_beta   90.00
_cell.angle_gamma   90.00
#
_symmetry.space_group_name_H-M   'P 1'
#
loop_
_entity.id
_entity.type
_entity.pdbx_description
1 polymer ?
#
loop_
_entity_poly.entity_id
_entity_poly.type
_entity_poly.pdbx_seq_one_letter_code
_entity_poly.pdbx_strand_id
1 'polypeptide(L)'
;MENKRVTDSLSTVQWFIFLLANAVALPIVIGGIFQLSFEQISTLMQRTFFVVGISSFIQGWLGHKYPIADGPAGSWVSIFVILGNLALIQGQDQMYALQILEGGLIVAGLVLFVLGTTGLVYRLQFLFTPLVSGSFLFILALQLSGVLVKGMLGLQGTSAEPDVMAALISFFIFGLVIFLSIKGRGWISSYAVLIGIGLGSALFAAFGKVEPTFTDSTPVLKFPHIFAWGVPQFDLGIVITSLLFTFLLVSNTISSISAVKQVVPVLPKDEKTALSRGIWTGGISHILAALFSTIGVVPLPASAGFMKLTGQKRIGPFLMACMLLTVIALMPSVVNVLALLPAPVASAALLATFVQIVGIAFQSLLQEQLDHRRLTILGITLLVSIGLMFLPPAVFQSLPSTLRYICSNGLLVGTILAMLLEQIWKAEKKISHYQKL
;
A
#
# COMPACT_ATOMS: atom_id res chain seq x y z
N MET A 1 -30.75 14.49 -19.42
CA MET A 1 -29.28 14.60 -19.63
C MET A 1 -28.62 15.35 -18.48
N GLU A 2 -29.18 16.38 -17.93
CA GLU A 2 -28.67 17.23 -16.86
C GLU A 2 -28.44 16.45 -15.55
N ASN A 3 -29.39 15.65 -15.13
CA ASN A 3 -29.32 14.82 -13.92
C ASN A 3 -28.18 13.79 -13.96
N LYS A 4 -27.82 13.26 -15.15
CA LYS A 4 -26.73 12.30 -15.33
C LYS A 4 -25.36 12.97 -15.21
N ARG A 5 -25.21 14.19 -15.74
CA ARG A 5 -23.94 14.96 -15.64
C ARG A 5 -23.64 15.36 -14.19
N VAL A 6 -24.64 15.82 -13.45
CA VAL A 6 -24.49 16.17 -12.02
C VAL A 6 -24.09 14.95 -11.20
N THR A 7 -24.73 13.79 -11.46
CA THR A 7 -24.38 12.53 -10.78
C THR A 7 -22.95 12.08 -11.11
N ASP A 8 -22.51 12.25 -12.37
CA ASP A 8 -21.17 11.87 -12.77
C ASP A 8 -20.09 12.78 -12.17
N SER A 9 -20.35 14.09 -12.07
CA SER A 9 -19.44 15.04 -11.43
C SER A 9 -19.29 14.75 -9.94
N LEU A 10 -20.40 14.49 -9.23
CA LEU A 10 -20.35 14.12 -7.81
C LEU A 10 -19.58 12.80 -7.60
N SER A 11 -19.81 11.82 -8.46
CA SER A 11 -19.10 10.54 -8.43
C SER A 11 -17.58 10.72 -8.67
N THR A 12 -17.22 11.61 -9.59
CA THR A 12 -15.81 11.96 -9.86
C THR A 12 -15.15 12.59 -8.64
N VAL A 13 -15.81 13.53 -7.99
CA VAL A 13 -15.31 14.16 -6.76
C VAL A 13 -15.14 13.12 -5.64
N GLN A 14 -16.07 12.18 -5.49
CA GLN A 14 -16.00 11.14 -4.50
C GLN A 14 -14.80 10.19 -4.73
N TRP A 15 -14.59 9.76 -5.97
CA TRP A 15 -13.42 8.96 -6.33
C TRP A 15 -12.11 9.74 -6.17
N PHE A 16 -12.09 11.02 -6.54
CA PHE A 16 -10.93 11.88 -6.35
C PHE A 16 -10.53 11.99 -4.87
N ILE A 17 -11.50 12.23 -4.01
CA ILE A 17 -11.28 12.30 -2.56
C ILE A 17 -10.76 10.95 -2.02
N PHE A 18 -11.29 9.82 -2.51
CA PHE A 18 -10.83 8.49 -2.13
C PHE A 18 -9.37 8.25 -2.56
N LEU A 19 -9.01 8.59 -3.81
CA LEU A 19 -7.65 8.48 -4.32
C LEU A 19 -6.69 9.35 -3.49
N LEU A 20 -7.04 10.60 -3.27
CA LEU A 20 -6.24 11.55 -2.50
C LEU A 20 -6.01 11.06 -1.08
N ALA A 21 -7.06 10.64 -0.37
CA ALA A 21 -6.96 10.15 1.01
C ALA A 21 -6.01 8.95 1.16
N ASN A 22 -5.98 8.06 0.15
CA ASN A 22 -5.08 6.90 0.17
C ASN A 22 -3.66 7.22 -0.30
N ALA A 23 -3.42 8.34 -0.99
CA ALA A 23 -2.12 8.70 -1.52
C ALA A 23 -1.30 9.63 -0.60
N VAL A 24 -1.96 10.43 0.26
CA VAL A 24 -1.33 11.51 1.05
C VAL A 24 -0.40 10.98 2.14
N ALA A 25 -0.82 9.95 2.88
CA ALA A 25 -0.21 9.65 4.16
C ALA A 25 1.14 8.90 4.06
N LEU A 26 1.30 7.98 3.08
CA LEU A 26 2.54 7.20 2.96
C LEU A 26 3.78 8.02 2.59
N PRO A 27 3.74 9.01 1.69
CA PRO A 27 4.90 9.88 1.45
C PRO A 27 5.43 10.57 2.70
N ILE A 28 4.54 10.97 3.60
CA ILE A 28 4.91 11.61 4.88
C ILE A 28 5.60 10.61 5.80
N VAL A 29 5.04 9.40 5.92
CA VAL A 29 5.62 8.33 6.74
C VAL A 29 7.01 7.93 6.23
N ILE A 30 7.17 7.78 4.92
CA ILE A 30 8.47 7.49 4.29
C ILE A 30 9.44 8.66 4.51
N GLY A 31 8.96 9.89 4.35
CA GLY A 31 9.74 11.10 4.64
C GLY A 31 10.31 11.09 6.07
N GLY A 32 9.50 10.68 7.05
CA GLY A 32 9.95 10.53 8.44
C GLY A 32 10.99 9.43 8.64
N ILE A 33 10.86 8.29 7.96
CA ILE A 33 11.83 7.17 8.04
C ILE A 33 13.19 7.59 7.49
N PHE A 34 13.21 8.28 6.35
CA PHE A 34 14.44 8.75 5.68
C PHE A 34 14.86 10.15 6.09
N GLN A 35 14.23 10.75 7.11
CA GLN A 35 14.54 12.10 7.61
C GLN A 35 14.56 13.15 6.50
N LEU A 36 13.65 13.04 5.54
CA LEU A 36 13.57 13.95 4.40
C LEU A 36 13.12 15.35 4.85
N SER A 37 13.65 16.39 4.21
CA SER A 37 13.20 17.77 4.42
C SER A 37 11.75 17.96 3.95
N PHE A 38 11.10 19.03 4.39
CA PHE A 38 9.75 19.38 3.95
C PHE A 38 9.63 19.45 2.42
N GLU A 39 10.61 20.07 1.76
CA GLU A 39 10.65 20.18 0.30
C GLU A 39 10.76 18.79 -0.37
N GLN A 40 11.59 17.90 0.18
CA GLN A 40 11.73 16.53 -0.31
C GLN A 40 10.44 15.72 -0.11
N ILE A 41 9.75 15.89 1.04
CA ILE A 41 8.45 15.25 1.30
C ILE A 41 7.39 15.77 0.33
N SER A 42 7.32 17.09 0.12
CA SER A 42 6.37 17.70 -0.82
C SER A 42 6.60 17.20 -2.25
N THR A 43 7.86 17.17 -2.72
CA THR A 43 8.18 16.64 -4.04
C THR A 43 7.95 15.14 -4.15
N LEU A 44 8.16 14.35 -3.09
CA LEU A 44 7.80 12.93 -3.04
C LEU A 44 6.28 12.75 -3.13
N MET A 45 5.51 13.58 -2.42
CA MET A 45 4.04 13.57 -2.48
C MET A 45 3.55 13.94 -3.88
N GLN A 46 4.14 14.95 -4.53
CA GLN A 46 3.86 15.33 -5.91
C GLN A 46 4.02 14.13 -6.86
N ARG A 47 5.15 13.45 -6.80
CA ARG A 47 5.47 12.28 -7.61
C ARG A 47 4.53 11.12 -7.33
N THR A 48 4.19 10.92 -6.05
CA THR A 48 3.24 9.88 -5.64
C THR A 48 1.85 10.13 -6.23
N PHE A 49 1.31 11.35 -6.13
CA PHE A 49 0.00 11.70 -6.71
C PHE A 49 -0.02 11.52 -8.22
N PHE A 50 1.05 11.94 -8.89
CA PHE A 50 1.19 11.79 -10.33
C PHE A 50 1.17 10.32 -10.75
N VAL A 51 1.98 9.48 -10.10
CA VAL A 51 2.05 8.05 -10.39
C VAL A 51 0.75 7.34 -10.02
N VAL A 52 0.15 7.63 -8.88
CA VAL A 52 -1.15 7.06 -8.46
C VAL A 52 -2.25 7.40 -9.47
N GLY A 53 -2.32 8.66 -9.91
CA GLY A 53 -3.31 9.10 -10.89
C GLY A 53 -3.14 8.37 -12.23
N ILE A 54 -1.94 8.37 -12.79
CA ILE A 54 -1.64 7.70 -14.08
C ILE A 54 -1.81 6.18 -13.96
N SER A 55 -1.29 5.55 -12.92
CA SER A 55 -1.38 4.10 -12.73
C SER A 55 -2.83 3.65 -12.59
N SER A 56 -3.62 4.33 -11.75
CA SER A 56 -5.06 4.04 -11.59
C SER A 56 -5.82 4.20 -12.91
N PHE A 57 -5.47 5.23 -13.69
CA PHE A 57 -6.06 5.44 -15.02
C PHE A 57 -5.71 4.30 -15.98
N ILE A 58 -4.43 3.93 -16.09
CA ILE A 58 -3.97 2.84 -16.96
C ILE A 58 -4.62 1.51 -16.53
N GLN A 59 -4.66 1.22 -15.24
CA GLN A 59 -5.31 0.02 -14.70
C GLN A 59 -6.80 -0.04 -15.03
N GLY A 60 -7.51 1.08 -14.85
CA GLY A 60 -8.94 1.17 -15.14
C GLY A 60 -9.26 1.09 -16.64
N TRP A 61 -8.39 1.63 -17.50
CA TRP A 61 -8.62 1.72 -18.95
C TRP A 61 -8.07 0.50 -19.70
N LEU A 62 -6.81 0.14 -19.49
CA LEU A 62 -6.10 -0.92 -20.23
C LEU A 62 -5.95 -2.21 -19.39
N GLY A 63 -5.81 -2.09 -18.07
CA GLY A 63 -5.56 -3.20 -17.16
C GLY A 63 -6.80 -4.03 -16.86
N HIS A 64 -7.08 -4.22 -15.59
CA HIS A 64 -8.22 -5.02 -15.11
C HIS A 64 -9.60 -4.46 -15.46
N LYS A 65 -9.69 -3.19 -15.84
CA LYS A 65 -10.93 -2.49 -16.25
C LYS A 65 -12.02 -2.40 -15.18
N TYR A 66 -11.64 -2.48 -13.92
CA TYR A 66 -12.50 -2.20 -12.76
C TYR A 66 -12.17 -0.81 -12.20
N PRO A 67 -13.12 -0.14 -11.52
CA PRO A 67 -12.82 1.07 -10.76
C PRO A 67 -12.09 0.70 -9.46
N ILE A 68 -10.85 0.28 -9.56
CA ILE A 68 -9.96 -0.04 -8.44
C ILE A 68 -8.87 1.02 -8.44
N ALA A 69 -8.79 1.79 -7.37
CA ALA A 69 -7.73 2.75 -7.19
C ALA A 69 -6.40 2.04 -6.93
N ASP A 70 -5.35 2.45 -7.62
CA ASP A 70 -3.99 2.16 -7.21
C ASP A 70 -3.60 3.13 -6.10
N GLY A 71 -2.77 2.67 -5.19
CA GLY A 71 -2.22 3.52 -4.14
C GLY A 71 -0.85 3.05 -3.71
N PRO A 72 -0.11 3.90 -2.98
CA PRO A 72 1.19 3.52 -2.44
C PRO A 72 1.07 2.22 -1.66
N ALA A 73 1.92 1.24 -2.01
CA ALA A 73 1.83 -0.10 -1.45
C ALA A 73 2.43 -0.16 -0.04
N GLY A 74 1.61 -0.47 0.95
CA GLY A 74 2.09 -0.74 2.30
C GLY A 74 3.13 -1.86 2.35
N SER A 75 3.03 -2.84 1.45
CA SER A 75 4.03 -3.91 1.33
C SER A 75 5.41 -3.38 0.96
N TRP A 76 5.53 -2.38 0.08
CA TRP A 76 6.80 -1.72 -0.22
C TRP A 76 7.35 -0.94 0.98
N VAL A 77 6.48 -0.36 1.83
CA VAL A 77 6.93 0.36 3.03
C VAL A 77 7.79 -0.53 3.92
N SER A 78 7.51 -1.83 3.99
CA SER A 78 8.34 -2.75 4.76
C SER A 78 9.79 -2.80 4.25
N ILE A 79 10.00 -2.78 2.94
CA ILE A 79 11.34 -2.76 2.34
C ILE A 79 12.00 -1.39 2.55
N PHE A 80 11.25 -0.30 2.41
CA PHE A 80 11.72 1.05 2.72
C PHE A 80 12.23 1.15 4.17
N VAL A 81 11.47 0.65 5.13
CA VAL A 81 11.85 0.64 6.56
C VAL A 81 13.13 -0.15 6.79
N ILE A 82 13.23 -1.34 6.20
CA ILE A 82 14.41 -2.21 6.36
C ILE A 82 15.64 -1.55 5.78
N LEU A 83 15.58 -1.05 4.56
CA LEU A 83 16.71 -0.41 3.90
C LEU A 83 17.09 0.91 4.57
N GLY A 84 16.12 1.73 4.97
CA GLY A 84 16.37 2.96 5.73
C GLY A 84 17.07 2.69 7.07
N ASN A 85 16.61 1.70 7.83
CA ASN A 85 17.25 1.32 9.09
C ASN A 85 18.66 0.74 8.88
N LEU A 86 18.85 -0.08 7.84
CA LEU A 86 20.17 -0.64 7.52
C LEU A 86 21.15 0.47 7.11
N ALA A 87 20.73 1.42 6.31
CA ALA A 87 21.54 2.59 5.92
C ALA A 87 21.99 3.40 7.16
N LEU A 88 21.05 3.68 8.08
CA LEU A 88 21.36 4.39 9.33
C LEU A 88 22.38 3.64 10.19
N ILE A 89 22.22 2.32 10.37
CA ILE A 89 23.11 1.51 11.20
C ILE A 89 24.50 1.38 10.56
N GLN A 90 24.58 1.34 9.23
CA GLN A 90 25.84 1.21 8.50
C GLN A 90 26.53 2.56 8.22
N GLY A 91 25.91 3.67 8.61
CA GLY A 91 26.42 5.01 8.29
C GLY A 91 26.46 5.28 6.77
N GLN A 92 25.62 4.56 5.98
CA GLN A 92 25.51 4.76 4.54
C GLN A 92 24.60 5.94 4.24
N ASP A 93 24.81 6.55 3.07
CA ASP A 93 23.93 7.60 2.58
C ASP A 93 22.50 7.04 2.37
N GLN A 94 21.54 7.70 2.99
CA GLN A 94 20.12 7.36 2.84
C GLN A 94 19.64 7.47 1.39
N MET A 95 20.26 8.38 0.61
CA MET A 95 19.95 8.54 -0.81
C MET A 95 20.35 7.29 -1.60
N TYR A 96 21.46 6.65 -1.25
CA TYR A 96 21.88 5.38 -1.85
C TYR A 96 20.86 4.26 -1.58
N ALA A 97 20.29 4.19 -0.37
CA ALA A 97 19.22 3.23 -0.06
C ALA A 97 17.97 3.45 -0.92
N LEU A 98 17.61 4.72 -1.19
CA LEU A 98 16.49 5.06 -2.08
C LEU A 98 16.78 4.69 -3.54
N GLN A 99 18.02 4.84 -4.01
CA GLN A 99 18.44 4.38 -5.36
C GLN A 99 18.37 2.86 -5.51
N ILE A 100 18.73 2.10 -4.47
CA ILE A 100 18.56 0.64 -4.45
C ILE A 100 17.06 0.27 -4.52
N LEU A 101 16.19 1.00 -3.82
CA LEU A 101 14.75 0.80 -3.89
C LEU A 101 14.19 1.04 -5.30
N GLU A 102 14.68 2.07 -6.01
CA GLU A 102 14.34 2.30 -7.42
C GLU A 102 14.73 1.10 -8.30
N GLY A 103 15.93 0.57 -8.11
CA GLY A 103 16.37 -0.65 -8.80
C GLY A 103 15.44 -1.83 -8.53
N GLY A 104 15.03 -2.00 -7.27
CA GLY A 104 14.06 -3.02 -6.87
C GLY A 104 12.69 -2.87 -7.53
N LEU A 105 12.18 -1.63 -7.63
CA LEU A 105 10.92 -1.32 -8.32
C LEU A 105 11.00 -1.63 -9.81
N ILE A 106 12.12 -1.34 -10.48
CA ILE A 106 12.33 -1.69 -11.89
C ILE A 106 12.29 -3.21 -12.07
N VAL A 107 13.01 -3.96 -11.25
CA VAL A 107 13.05 -5.43 -11.31
C VAL A 107 11.64 -5.99 -11.12
N ALA A 108 10.94 -5.60 -10.06
CA ALA A 108 9.58 -6.05 -9.80
C ALA A 108 8.63 -5.68 -10.96
N GLY A 109 8.76 -4.47 -11.50
CA GLY A 109 7.98 -4.00 -12.65
C GLY A 109 8.18 -4.83 -13.90
N LEU A 110 9.43 -5.15 -14.24
CA LEU A 110 9.77 -6.00 -15.39
C LEU A 110 9.23 -7.43 -15.21
N VAL A 111 9.37 -8.01 -14.01
CA VAL A 111 8.87 -9.36 -13.74
C VAL A 111 7.36 -9.41 -13.82
N LEU A 112 6.64 -8.45 -13.22
CA LEU A 112 5.17 -8.35 -13.34
C LEU A 112 4.73 -8.20 -14.80
N PHE A 113 5.44 -7.37 -15.57
CA PHE A 113 5.15 -7.17 -16.99
C PHE A 113 5.27 -8.48 -17.76
N VAL A 114 6.36 -9.23 -17.57
CA VAL A 114 6.57 -10.53 -18.19
C VAL A 114 5.51 -11.55 -17.74
N LEU A 115 5.26 -11.68 -16.43
CA LEU A 115 4.26 -12.61 -15.88
C LEU A 115 2.86 -12.33 -16.42
N GLY A 116 2.49 -11.05 -16.53
CA GLY A 116 1.20 -10.65 -17.03
C GLY A 116 1.05 -10.87 -18.54
N THR A 117 2.04 -10.46 -19.36
CA THR A 117 1.98 -10.60 -20.83
C THR A 117 2.07 -12.05 -21.31
N THR A 118 2.88 -12.87 -20.66
CA THR A 118 3.01 -14.31 -21.00
C THR A 118 1.86 -15.17 -20.46
N GLY A 119 1.03 -14.63 -19.57
CA GLY A 119 0.00 -15.40 -18.87
C GLY A 119 0.56 -16.45 -17.89
N LEU A 120 1.85 -16.43 -17.60
CA LEU A 120 2.49 -17.36 -16.66
C LEU A 120 1.87 -17.26 -15.25
N VAL A 121 1.28 -16.12 -14.93
CA VAL A 121 0.56 -15.91 -13.66
C VAL A 121 -0.52 -16.96 -13.41
N TYR A 122 -1.18 -17.50 -14.43
CA TYR A 122 -2.19 -18.56 -14.25
C TYR A 122 -1.58 -19.87 -13.76
N ARG A 123 -0.36 -20.17 -14.19
CA ARG A 123 0.37 -21.34 -13.71
C ARG A 123 0.83 -21.17 -12.26
N LEU A 124 0.95 -19.93 -11.80
CA LEU A 124 1.38 -19.60 -10.44
C LEU A 124 0.20 -19.37 -9.50
N GLN A 125 -1.04 -19.28 -10.02
CA GLN A 125 -2.22 -18.95 -9.23
C GLN A 125 -2.47 -19.95 -8.09
N PHE A 126 -2.08 -21.22 -8.24
CA PHE A 126 -2.19 -22.24 -7.21
C PHE A 126 -1.39 -21.93 -5.93
N LEU A 127 -0.39 -21.04 -6.01
CA LEU A 127 0.38 -20.60 -4.85
C LEU A 127 -0.39 -19.58 -3.98
N PHE A 128 -1.42 -18.93 -4.55
CA PHE A 128 -2.16 -17.85 -3.91
C PHE A 128 -3.50 -18.35 -3.35
N THR A 129 -3.43 -19.34 -2.45
CA THR A 129 -4.62 -19.84 -1.75
C THR A 129 -5.21 -18.77 -0.82
N PRO A 130 -6.47 -18.88 -0.39
CA PRO A 130 -7.07 -18.01 0.61
C PRO A 130 -6.26 -17.93 1.90
N LEU A 131 -5.63 -19.05 2.33
CA LEU A 131 -4.74 -19.10 3.48
C LEU A 131 -3.50 -18.21 3.28
N VAL A 132 -2.82 -18.34 2.14
CA VAL A 132 -1.62 -17.54 1.81
C VAL A 132 -1.97 -16.05 1.73
N SER A 133 -3.05 -15.71 0.99
CA SER A 133 -3.47 -14.32 0.82
C SER A 133 -3.91 -13.67 2.13
N GLY A 134 -4.65 -14.41 2.97
CA GLY A 134 -5.06 -13.94 4.29
C GLY A 134 -3.88 -13.77 5.25
N SER A 135 -2.95 -14.74 5.28
CA SER A 135 -1.72 -14.65 6.08
C SER A 135 -0.88 -13.44 5.67
N PHE A 136 -0.69 -13.21 4.36
CA PHE A 136 0.01 -12.05 3.82
C PHE A 136 -0.58 -10.74 4.33
N LEU A 137 -1.89 -10.53 4.18
CA LEU A 137 -2.55 -9.29 4.61
C LEU A 137 -2.46 -9.09 6.12
N PHE A 138 -2.58 -10.17 6.89
CA PHE A 138 -2.48 -10.12 8.35
C PHE A 138 -1.07 -9.74 8.81
N ILE A 139 -0.03 -10.39 8.26
CA ILE A 139 1.37 -10.10 8.57
C ILE A 139 1.73 -8.68 8.15
N LEU A 140 1.25 -8.22 6.98
CA LEU A 140 1.43 -6.85 6.50
C LEU A 140 0.88 -5.83 7.50
N ALA A 141 -0.35 -6.03 7.98
CA ALA A 141 -0.96 -5.13 8.95
C ALA A 141 -0.17 -5.09 10.27
N LEU A 142 0.29 -6.23 10.75
CA LEU A 142 1.10 -6.31 11.96
C LEU A 142 2.47 -5.63 11.78
N GLN A 143 3.15 -5.87 10.67
CA GLN A 143 4.47 -5.27 10.41
C GLN A 143 4.40 -3.74 10.36
N LEU A 144 3.40 -3.19 9.68
CA LEU A 144 3.26 -1.75 9.57
C LEU A 144 2.68 -1.09 10.83
N SER A 145 1.91 -1.83 11.65
CA SER A 145 1.37 -1.28 12.88
C SER A 145 2.45 -0.73 13.81
N GLY A 146 3.59 -1.41 13.94
CA GLY A 146 4.72 -0.94 14.75
C GLY A 146 5.33 0.37 14.25
N VAL A 147 5.48 0.52 12.92
CA VAL A 147 5.98 1.74 12.29
C VAL A 147 5.00 2.90 12.49
N LEU A 148 3.70 2.63 12.28
CA LEU A 148 2.66 3.64 12.38
C LEU A 148 2.44 4.09 13.83
N VAL A 149 2.49 3.17 14.80
CA VAL A 149 2.41 3.54 16.23
C VAL A 149 3.61 4.40 16.64
N LYS A 150 4.84 4.07 16.20
CA LYS A 150 6.00 4.94 16.41
C LYS A 150 5.77 6.34 15.82
N GLY A 151 5.22 6.42 14.61
CA GLY A 151 4.85 7.70 13.98
C GLY A 151 3.81 8.48 14.78
N MET A 152 2.80 7.81 15.35
CA MET A 152 1.77 8.42 16.21
C MET A 152 2.35 8.98 17.51
N LEU A 153 3.38 8.35 18.05
CA LEU A 153 4.10 8.81 19.25
C LEU A 153 5.08 9.96 18.96
N GLY A 154 5.22 10.37 17.70
CA GLY A 154 6.21 11.38 17.28
C GLY A 154 7.66 10.89 17.30
N LEU A 155 7.88 9.57 17.46
CA LEU A 155 9.19 8.93 17.46
C LEU A 155 9.72 8.81 16.02
N GLN A 156 10.12 9.93 15.43
CA GLN A 156 10.69 10.00 14.10
C GLN A 156 12.13 10.51 14.13
N GLY A 157 12.97 9.95 13.28
CA GLY A 157 14.38 10.31 13.23
C GLY A 157 15.14 9.87 14.49
N THR A 158 15.89 10.80 15.09
CA THR A 158 16.72 10.57 16.29
C THR A 158 15.98 10.82 17.61
N SER A 159 14.70 11.21 17.58
CA SER A 159 13.92 11.47 18.79
C SER A 159 13.70 10.19 19.58
N ALA A 160 14.28 10.10 20.77
CA ALA A 160 14.15 8.97 21.69
C ALA A 160 12.93 9.08 22.62
N GLU A 161 12.38 10.31 22.78
CA GLU A 161 11.27 10.58 23.71
C GLU A 161 9.95 10.82 22.92
N PRO A 162 8.83 10.23 23.40
CA PRO A 162 7.54 10.42 22.78
C PRO A 162 7.01 11.84 23.01
N ASP A 163 6.45 12.46 21.97
CA ASP A 163 5.69 13.71 22.10
C ASP A 163 4.28 13.37 22.61
N VAL A 164 4.05 13.61 23.91
CA VAL A 164 2.79 13.28 24.57
C VAL A 164 1.59 13.94 23.91
N MET A 165 1.72 15.20 23.47
CA MET A 165 0.62 15.91 22.81
C MET A 165 0.34 15.31 21.43
N ALA A 166 1.38 15.04 20.65
CA ALA A 166 1.24 14.37 19.37
C ALA A 166 0.61 12.99 19.52
N ALA A 167 1.01 12.23 20.54
CA ALA A 167 0.43 10.94 20.85
C ALA A 167 -1.07 11.04 21.18
N LEU A 168 -1.46 11.93 22.10
CA LEU A 168 -2.86 12.11 22.49
C LEU A 168 -3.75 12.46 21.30
N ILE A 169 -3.34 13.45 20.49
CA ILE A 169 -4.09 13.83 19.28
C ILE A 169 -4.17 12.64 18.30
N SER A 170 -3.07 11.93 18.08
CA SER A 170 -3.02 10.83 17.11
C SER A 170 -3.89 9.65 17.54
N PHE A 171 -3.88 9.25 18.81
CA PHE A 171 -4.76 8.21 19.32
C PHE A 171 -6.24 8.62 19.29
N PHE A 172 -6.53 9.90 19.56
CA PHE A 172 -7.88 10.43 19.38
C PHE A 172 -8.33 10.34 17.92
N ILE A 173 -7.49 10.76 16.96
CA ILE A 173 -7.79 10.68 15.53
C ILE A 173 -7.94 9.23 15.06
N PHE A 174 -7.08 8.32 15.50
CA PHE A 174 -7.20 6.89 15.25
C PHE A 174 -8.58 6.34 15.69
N GLY A 175 -8.97 6.60 16.94
CA GLY A 175 -10.28 6.20 17.47
C GLY A 175 -11.44 6.84 16.72
N LEU A 176 -11.33 8.15 16.38
CA LEU A 176 -12.33 8.88 15.62
C LEU A 176 -12.52 8.28 14.22
N VAL A 177 -11.44 8.02 13.48
CA VAL A 177 -11.51 7.43 12.13
C VAL A 177 -12.19 6.06 12.18
N ILE A 178 -11.85 5.22 13.16
CA ILE A 178 -12.51 3.91 13.35
C ILE A 178 -13.99 4.11 13.67
N PHE A 179 -14.32 4.99 14.60
CA PHE A 179 -15.71 5.26 14.97
C PHE A 179 -16.53 5.74 13.78
N LEU A 180 -16.01 6.70 13.01
CA LEU A 180 -16.68 7.21 11.81
C LEU A 180 -16.79 6.14 10.72
N SER A 181 -15.79 5.27 10.56
CA SER A 181 -15.82 4.17 9.59
C SER A 181 -16.88 3.11 9.93
N ILE A 182 -17.11 2.82 11.22
CA ILE A 182 -18.03 1.76 11.67
C ILE A 182 -19.44 2.32 11.89
N LYS A 183 -19.58 3.46 12.55
CA LYS A 183 -20.87 4.04 12.96
C LYS A 183 -21.37 5.12 12.03
N GLY A 184 -20.49 5.73 11.24
CA GLY A 184 -20.86 6.74 10.24
C GLY A 184 -21.81 6.16 9.20
N ARG A 185 -22.72 6.99 8.69
CA ARG A 185 -23.67 6.63 7.64
C ARG A 185 -23.37 7.40 6.37
N GLY A 186 -23.48 6.72 5.21
CA GLY A 186 -23.30 7.32 3.90
C GLY A 186 -21.90 7.92 3.72
N TRP A 187 -21.82 9.20 3.40
CA TRP A 187 -20.58 9.91 3.10
C TRP A 187 -19.62 10.03 4.30
N ILE A 188 -20.12 10.10 5.53
CA ILE A 188 -19.28 10.20 6.75
C ILE A 188 -18.38 8.97 6.89
N SER A 189 -18.92 7.78 6.72
CA SER A 189 -18.13 6.53 6.77
C SER A 189 -17.14 6.45 5.60
N SER A 190 -17.55 6.89 4.40
CA SER A 190 -16.70 6.85 3.21
C SER A 190 -15.48 7.78 3.29
N TYR A 191 -15.63 8.90 4.01
CA TYR A 191 -14.59 9.94 4.14
C TYR A 191 -13.99 10.01 5.54
N ALA A 192 -14.20 9.00 6.39
CA ALA A 192 -13.73 8.97 7.76
C ALA A 192 -12.23 9.28 7.88
N VAL A 193 -11.40 8.72 7.00
CA VAL A 193 -9.96 8.96 6.93
C VAL A 193 -9.65 10.42 6.65
N LEU A 194 -10.31 11.01 5.64
CA LEU A 194 -10.09 12.42 5.27
C LEU A 194 -10.56 13.39 6.36
N ILE A 195 -11.71 13.09 6.99
CA ILE A 195 -12.23 13.86 8.14
C ILE A 195 -11.22 13.80 9.30
N GLY A 196 -10.68 12.61 9.59
CA GLY A 196 -9.65 12.43 10.61
C GLY A 196 -8.39 13.22 10.30
N ILE A 197 -7.91 13.17 9.06
CA ILE A 197 -6.76 13.94 8.58
C ILE A 197 -7.00 15.44 8.76
N GLY A 198 -8.14 15.95 8.28
CA GLY A 198 -8.47 17.38 8.37
C GLY A 198 -8.58 17.86 9.81
N LEU A 199 -9.30 17.14 10.66
CA LEU A 199 -9.46 17.48 12.07
C LEU A 199 -8.12 17.37 12.82
N GLY A 200 -7.34 16.31 12.57
CA GLY A 200 -6.03 16.12 13.18
C GLY A 200 -5.07 17.27 12.84
N SER A 201 -5.02 17.67 11.57
CA SER A 201 -4.21 18.81 11.13
C SER A 201 -4.66 20.12 11.78
N ALA A 202 -5.97 20.34 11.89
CA ALA A 202 -6.53 21.52 12.56
C ALA A 202 -6.16 21.54 14.06
N LEU A 203 -6.21 20.39 14.73
CA LEU A 203 -5.78 20.30 16.14
C LEU A 203 -4.28 20.58 16.28
N PHE A 204 -3.43 19.98 15.44
CA PHE A 204 -1.99 20.28 15.47
C PHE A 204 -1.68 21.76 15.24
N ALA A 205 -2.40 22.40 14.29
CA ALA A 205 -2.27 23.83 14.05
C ALA A 205 -2.74 24.67 15.26
N ALA A 206 -3.87 24.31 15.89
CA ALA A 206 -4.40 24.99 17.09
C ALA A 206 -3.44 24.92 18.29
N PHE A 207 -2.66 23.84 18.40
CA PHE A 207 -1.62 23.69 19.44
C PHE A 207 -0.24 24.23 19.02
N GLY A 208 -0.14 24.96 17.88
CA GLY A 208 1.10 25.58 17.42
C GLY A 208 2.19 24.61 16.98
N LYS A 209 1.80 23.37 16.64
CA LYS A 209 2.73 22.31 16.19
C LYS A 209 2.92 22.26 14.66
N VAL A 210 2.33 23.20 13.93
CA VAL A 210 2.49 23.32 12.46
C VAL A 210 3.17 24.63 12.17
N GLU A 211 4.38 24.56 11.65
CA GLU A 211 5.07 25.74 11.13
C GLU A 211 4.75 25.84 9.63
N PRO A 212 3.99 26.87 9.19
CA PRO A 212 3.75 27.08 7.76
C PRO A 212 5.03 27.55 7.07
N THR A 213 5.75 26.63 6.45
CA THR A 213 6.87 26.94 5.58
C THR A 213 6.33 27.22 4.17
N PHE A 214 5.86 28.43 3.91
CA PHE A 214 5.55 28.88 2.55
C PHE A 214 6.81 29.41 1.88
N THR A 215 7.21 28.78 0.80
CA THR A 215 8.26 29.32 -0.08
C THR A 215 7.58 30.29 -1.05
N ASP A 216 8.00 31.54 -1.01
CA ASP A 216 7.37 32.68 -1.73
C ASP A 216 7.38 32.61 -3.27
N SER A 217 7.97 31.61 -3.89
CA SER A 217 8.08 31.48 -5.34
C SER A 217 7.87 30.05 -5.85
N THR A 218 6.71 29.47 -5.60
CA THR A 218 6.38 28.18 -6.23
C THR A 218 5.74 28.42 -7.61
N PRO A 219 6.25 27.79 -8.67
CA PRO A 219 5.62 27.89 -9.99
C PRO A 219 4.20 27.31 -9.94
N VAL A 220 3.28 27.88 -10.74
CA VAL A 220 1.88 27.41 -10.82
C VAL A 220 1.81 25.95 -11.26
N LEU A 221 2.66 25.58 -12.22
CA LEU A 221 2.76 24.22 -12.74
C LEU A 221 4.21 23.77 -12.74
N LYS A 222 4.48 22.57 -12.23
CA LYS A 222 5.79 21.92 -12.24
C LYS A 222 5.63 20.46 -12.55
N PHE A 223 6.31 19.98 -13.59
CA PHE A 223 6.34 18.55 -13.88
C PHE A 223 7.19 17.80 -12.85
N PRO A 224 6.77 16.61 -12.39
CA PRO A 224 7.54 15.83 -11.43
C PRO A 224 8.92 15.43 -11.97
N HIS A 225 9.94 15.52 -11.11
CA HIS A 225 11.30 15.16 -11.49
C HIS A 225 11.43 13.65 -11.72
N ILE A 226 12.11 13.30 -12.82
CA ILE A 226 12.50 11.93 -13.15
C ILE A 226 13.80 11.62 -12.39
N PHE A 227 13.92 10.41 -11.85
CA PHE A 227 15.06 9.94 -11.06
C PHE A 227 15.50 10.95 -9.98
N ALA A 228 14.54 11.44 -9.22
CA ALA A 228 14.78 12.47 -8.20
C ALA A 228 15.65 11.98 -7.04
N TRP A 229 15.80 10.67 -6.84
CA TRP A 229 16.73 10.07 -5.89
C TRP A 229 18.10 9.78 -6.53
N GLY A 230 18.26 9.98 -7.83
CA GLY A 230 19.47 9.74 -8.60
C GLY A 230 19.33 8.53 -9.52
N VAL A 231 20.47 8.00 -9.95
CA VAL A 231 20.47 6.83 -10.85
C VAL A 231 20.16 5.57 -10.08
N PRO A 232 19.17 4.74 -10.53
CA PRO A 232 18.84 3.48 -9.86
C PRO A 232 20.06 2.59 -9.68
N GLN A 233 20.22 2.03 -8.48
CA GLN A 233 21.30 1.11 -8.15
C GLN A 233 20.77 -0.32 -8.04
N PHE A 234 21.60 -1.28 -8.43
CA PHE A 234 21.27 -2.69 -8.40
C PHE A 234 22.32 -3.45 -7.59
N ASP A 235 21.81 -4.19 -6.62
CA ASP A 235 22.60 -5.16 -5.88
C ASP A 235 21.88 -6.52 -5.97
N LEU A 236 22.66 -7.60 -5.86
CA LEU A 236 22.09 -8.95 -6.00
C LEU A 236 20.99 -9.22 -4.97
N GLY A 237 21.12 -8.65 -3.77
CA GLY A 237 20.15 -8.80 -2.70
C GLY A 237 18.79 -8.18 -3.06
N ILE A 238 18.80 -6.93 -3.56
CA ILE A 238 17.54 -6.27 -3.96
C ILE A 238 16.91 -6.94 -5.18
N VAL A 239 17.72 -7.40 -6.13
CA VAL A 239 17.20 -8.13 -7.31
C VAL A 239 16.46 -9.38 -6.89
N ILE A 240 17.06 -10.25 -6.07
CA ILE A 240 16.43 -11.49 -5.60
C ILE A 240 15.22 -11.18 -4.70
N THR A 241 15.36 -10.20 -3.80
CA THR A 241 14.24 -9.77 -2.94
C THR A 241 13.07 -9.28 -3.78
N SER A 242 13.31 -8.49 -4.82
CA SER A 242 12.26 -7.97 -5.70
C SER A 242 11.60 -9.06 -6.53
N LEU A 243 12.35 -10.07 -6.99
CA LEU A 243 11.80 -11.26 -7.63
C LEU A 243 10.81 -11.98 -6.71
N LEU A 244 11.22 -12.24 -5.46
CA LEU A 244 10.34 -12.87 -4.47
C LEU A 244 9.17 -11.97 -4.10
N PHE A 245 9.41 -10.67 -3.98
CA PHE A 245 8.39 -9.68 -3.67
C PHE A 245 7.31 -9.57 -4.75
N THR A 246 7.64 -9.88 -6.01
CA THR A 246 6.67 -9.92 -7.10
C THR A 246 5.51 -10.89 -6.81
N PHE A 247 5.75 -12.00 -6.10
CA PHE A 247 4.67 -12.90 -5.67
C PHE A 247 3.67 -12.20 -4.73
N LEU A 248 4.17 -11.34 -3.83
CA LEU A 248 3.31 -10.55 -2.94
C LEU A 248 2.45 -9.55 -3.74
N LEU A 249 3.03 -8.91 -4.74
CA LEU A 249 2.33 -7.96 -5.61
C LEU A 249 1.25 -8.65 -6.45
N VAL A 250 1.52 -9.84 -6.95
CA VAL A 250 0.53 -10.69 -7.64
C VAL A 250 -0.60 -11.05 -6.69
N SER A 251 -0.29 -11.50 -5.46
CA SER A 251 -1.29 -11.82 -4.43
C SER A 251 -2.18 -10.62 -4.13
N ASN A 252 -1.59 -9.42 -3.98
CA ASN A 252 -2.33 -8.19 -3.74
C ASN A 252 -3.29 -7.86 -4.88
N THR A 253 -2.84 -8.00 -6.14
CA THR A 253 -3.67 -7.76 -7.32
C THR A 253 -4.85 -8.74 -7.40
N ILE A 254 -4.60 -10.04 -7.14
CA ILE A 254 -5.65 -11.07 -7.09
C ILE A 254 -6.67 -10.74 -6.01
N SER A 255 -6.21 -10.40 -4.80
CA SER A 255 -7.07 -10.07 -3.66
C SER A 255 -7.93 -8.84 -3.94
N SER A 256 -7.37 -7.80 -4.55
CA SER A 256 -8.08 -6.56 -4.89
C SER A 256 -9.16 -6.78 -5.94
N ILE A 257 -8.84 -7.52 -7.01
CA ILE A 257 -9.82 -7.88 -8.05
C ILE A 257 -10.92 -8.76 -7.44
N SER A 258 -10.58 -9.74 -6.61
CA SER A 258 -11.55 -10.64 -5.97
C SER A 258 -12.49 -9.89 -5.03
N ALA A 259 -11.98 -8.93 -4.25
CA ALA A 259 -12.80 -8.09 -3.37
C ALA A 259 -13.81 -7.26 -4.16
N VAL A 260 -13.38 -6.67 -5.30
CA VAL A 260 -14.26 -5.82 -6.12
C VAL A 260 -15.29 -6.64 -6.88
N LYS A 261 -14.99 -7.85 -7.30
CA LYS A 261 -15.97 -8.75 -7.92
C LYS A 261 -17.18 -9.03 -7.03
N GLN A 262 -17.01 -9.07 -5.72
CA GLN A 262 -18.11 -9.28 -4.79
C GLN A 262 -19.09 -8.10 -4.75
N VAL A 263 -18.66 -6.93 -5.21
CA VAL A 263 -19.45 -5.68 -5.16
C VAL A 263 -19.98 -5.27 -6.53
N VAL A 264 -19.24 -5.57 -7.60
CA VAL A 264 -19.59 -5.21 -8.99
C VAL A 264 -20.06 -6.45 -9.74
N PRO A 265 -21.38 -6.63 -9.96
CA PRO A 265 -21.92 -7.85 -10.56
C PRO A 265 -21.67 -7.96 -12.06
N VAL A 266 -21.36 -6.85 -12.75
CA VAL A 266 -21.10 -6.84 -14.21
C VAL A 266 -19.59 -6.92 -14.42
N LEU A 267 -19.12 -8.09 -14.82
CA LEU A 267 -17.73 -8.40 -15.03
C LEU A 267 -17.31 -8.19 -16.50
N PRO A 268 -16.05 -7.85 -16.77
CA PRO A 268 -15.46 -8.15 -18.08
C PRO A 268 -15.68 -9.62 -18.41
N LYS A 269 -16.10 -9.93 -19.65
CA LYS A 269 -16.49 -11.28 -20.08
C LYS A 269 -15.42 -12.37 -19.86
N ASP A 270 -14.20 -11.98 -19.56
CA ASP A 270 -13.07 -12.89 -19.36
C ASP A 270 -12.24 -12.46 -18.13
N GLU A 271 -12.45 -13.21 -17.05
CA GLU A 271 -11.76 -13.01 -15.77
C GLU A 271 -10.25 -13.20 -15.85
N LYS A 272 -9.82 -14.22 -16.63
CA LYS A 272 -8.41 -14.50 -16.83
C LYS A 272 -7.75 -13.30 -17.49
N THR A 273 -8.34 -12.76 -18.54
CA THR A 273 -7.83 -11.59 -19.24
C THR A 273 -7.72 -10.37 -18.30
N ALA A 274 -8.68 -10.15 -17.39
CA ALA A 274 -8.63 -9.05 -16.43
C ALA A 274 -7.45 -9.17 -15.46
N LEU A 275 -7.19 -10.37 -14.93
CA LEU A 275 -6.05 -10.61 -14.04
C LEU A 275 -4.72 -10.41 -14.76
N SER A 276 -4.54 -11.03 -15.93
CA SER A 276 -3.33 -10.88 -16.75
C SER A 276 -3.03 -9.43 -17.08
N ARG A 277 -4.06 -8.71 -17.54
CA ARG A 277 -3.96 -7.27 -17.83
C ARG A 277 -3.64 -6.45 -16.59
N GLY A 278 -4.28 -6.72 -15.46
CA GLY A 278 -4.00 -6.04 -14.19
C GLY A 278 -2.56 -6.24 -13.73
N ILE A 279 -1.97 -7.40 -13.98
CA ILE A 279 -0.60 -7.69 -13.58
C ILE A 279 0.42 -7.01 -14.49
N TRP A 280 0.30 -7.08 -15.83
CA TRP A 280 1.28 -6.41 -16.68
C TRP A 280 1.16 -4.87 -16.61
N THR A 281 -0.03 -4.31 -16.45
CA THR A 281 -0.19 -2.88 -16.18
C THR A 281 0.36 -2.51 -14.81
N GLY A 282 0.22 -3.38 -13.80
CA GLY A 282 0.91 -3.24 -12.51
C GLY A 282 2.43 -3.20 -12.66
N GLY A 283 2.98 -3.96 -13.61
CA GLY A 283 4.40 -3.86 -14.00
C GLY A 283 4.78 -2.47 -14.51
N ILE A 284 3.96 -1.89 -15.40
CA ILE A 284 4.15 -0.51 -15.87
C ILE A 284 4.05 0.47 -14.70
N SER A 285 3.08 0.29 -13.79
CA SER A 285 2.92 1.14 -12.60
C SER A 285 4.18 1.15 -11.72
N HIS A 286 4.85 0.00 -11.56
CA HIS A 286 6.10 -0.09 -10.78
C HIS A 286 7.27 0.56 -11.50
N ILE A 287 7.37 0.42 -12.84
CA ILE A 287 8.38 1.12 -13.65
C ILE A 287 8.16 2.64 -13.57
N LEU A 288 6.91 3.11 -13.64
CA LEU A 288 6.59 4.53 -13.44
C LEU A 288 6.96 4.99 -12.03
N ALA A 289 6.71 4.18 -11.01
CA ALA A 289 7.08 4.50 -9.63
C ALA A 289 8.61 4.65 -9.48
N ALA A 290 9.39 3.78 -10.11
CA ALA A 290 10.84 3.91 -10.16
C ALA A 290 11.28 5.16 -10.93
N LEU A 291 10.73 5.38 -12.13
CA LEU A 291 11.08 6.53 -12.99
C LEU A 291 10.85 7.86 -12.28
N PHE A 292 9.76 7.96 -11.53
CA PHE A 292 9.44 9.17 -10.74
C PHE A 292 9.91 9.09 -9.29
N SER A 293 10.79 8.17 -8.93
CA SER A 293 11.38 8.05 -7.59
C SER A 293 10.31 8.16 -6.50
N THR A 294 9.35 7.24 -6.51
CA THR A 294 8.26 7.19 -5.53
C THR A 294 8.00 5.78 -5.04
N ILE A 295 7.02 5.62 -4.17
CA ILE A 295 6.64 4.34 -3.60
C ILE A 295 5.94 3.50 -4.68
N GLY A 296 6.27 2.21 -4.78
CA GLY A 296 5.55 1.30 -5.67
C GLY A 296 4.05 1.31 -5.37
N VAL A 297 3.22 1.35 -6.43
CA VAL A 297 1.76 1.43 -6.30
C VAL A 297 1.11 0.11 -6.68
N VAL A 298 0.03 -0.23 -5.98
CA VAL A 298 -0.72 -1.47 -6.17
C VAL A 298 -2.22 -1.22 -6.11
N PRO A 299 -3.05 -2.08 -6.74
CA PRO A 299 -4.49 -2.01 -6.60
C PRO A 299 -4.92 -2.16 -5.13
N LEU A 300 -5.79 -1.26 -4.66
CA LEU A 300 -6.25 -1.22 -3.26
C LEU A 300 -7.54 -2.02 -3.07
N PRO A 301 -7.55 -3.07 -2.22
CA PRO A 301 -8.77 -3.81 -1.87
C PRO A 301 -9.85 -2.93 -1.23
N ALA A 302 -9.43 -1.83 -0.57
CA ALA A 302 -10.32 -0.82 0.03
C ALA A 302 -11.30 -0.20 -0.98
N SER A 303 -10.99 -0.22 -2.28
CA SER A 303 -11.90 0.23 -3.35
C SER A 303 -13.24 -0.52 -3.33
N ALA A 304 -13.24 -1.82 -2.98
CA ALA A 304 -14.47 -2.59 -2.82
C ALA A 304 -15.35 -2.06 -1.68
N GLY A 305 -14.74 -1.74 -0.54
CA GLY A 305 -15.43 -1.12 0.59
C GLY A 305 -16.02 0.24 0.23
N PHE A 306 -15.23 1.10 -0.43
CA PHE A 306 -15.69 2.39 -0.92
C PHE A 306 -16.90 2.26 -1.86
N MET A 307 -16.83 1.36 -2.85
CA MET A 307 -17.94 1.11 -3.77
C MET A 307 -19.19 0.58 -3.07
N LYS A 308 -19.01 -0.28 -2.06
CA LYS A 308 -20.13 -0.80 -1.26
C LYS A 308 -20.84 0.29 -0.47
N LEU A 309 -20.09 1.22 0.09
CA LEU A 309 -20.62 2.31 0.92
C LEU A 309 -21.24 3.44 0.08
N THR A 310 -20.59 3.82 -1.03
CA THR A 310 -21.00 4.98 -1.83
C THR A 310 -21.90 4.62 -3.02
N GLY A 311 -21.94 3.34 -3.40
CA GLY A 311 -22.62 2.90 -4.63
C GLY A 311 -21.87 3.24 -5.92
N GLN A 312 -20.66 3.83 -5.85
CA GLN A 312 -19.90 4.31 -7.01
C GLN A 312 -19.17 3.19 -7.74
N LYS A 313 -19.86 2.55 -8.69
CA LYS A 313 -19.36 1.37 -9.44
C LYS A 313 -18.97 1.69 -10.89
N ARG A 314 -19.14 2.93 -11.35
CA ARG A 314 -18.94 3.31 -12.75
C ARG A 314 -17.48 3.66 -13.00
N ILE A 315 -16.94 3.13 -14.11
CA ILE A 315 -15.54 3.34 -14.49
C ILE A 315 -15.27 4.79 -14.97
N GLY A 316 -16.22 5.43 -15.67
CA GLY A 316 -16.04 6.77 -16.24
C GLY A 316 -15.68 7.84 -15.20
N PRO A 317 -16.50 8.05 -14.16
CA PRO A 317 -16.17 8.97 -13.06
C PRO A 317 -14.85 8.64 -12.36
N PHE A 318 -14.52 7.35 -12.21
CA PHE A 318 -13.23 6.92 -11.66
C PHE A 318 -12.06 7.38 -12.53
N LEU A 319 -12.10 7.16 -13.85
CA LEU A 319 -11.04 7.61 -14.76
C LEU A 319 -10.89 9.14 -14.76
N MET A 320 -11.99 9.88 -14.69
CA MET A 320 -11.94 11.34 -14.54
C MET A 320 -11.28 11.77 -13.23
N ALA A 321 -11.55 11.08 -12.14
CA ALA A 321 -10.92 11.33 -10.84
C ALA A 321 -9.41 11.06 -10.88
N CYS A 322 -8.97 10.01 -11.57
CA CYS A 322 -7.55 9.71 -11.77
C CYS A 322 -6.84 10.83 -12.54
N MET A 323 -7.46 11.34 -13.61
CA MET A 323 -6.93 12.48 -14.37
C MET A 323 -6.86 13.75 -13.51
N LEU A 324 -7.90 14.01 -12.70
CA LEU A 324 -7.92 15.16 -11.79
C LEU A 324 -6.77 15.09 -10.78
N LEU A 325 -6.50 13.92 -10.19
CA LEU A 325 -5.37 13.73 -9.27
C LEU A 325 -4.03 13.98 -9.98
N THR A 326 -3.88 13.48 -11.22
CA THR A 326 -2.69 13.71 -12.03
C THR A 326 -2.47 15.20 -12.30
N VAL A 327 -3.53 15.95 -12.63
CA VAL A 327 -3.44 17.41 -12.86
C VAL A 327 -3.08 18.15 -11.59
N ILE A 328 -3.69 17.79 -10.44
CA ILE A 328 -3.36 18.41 -9.14
C ILE A 328 -1.91 18.14 -8.75
N ALA A 329 -1.37 16.98 -9.08
CA ALA A 329 0.03 16.68 -8.87
C ALA A 329 0.99 17.63 -9.61
N LEU A 330 0.55 18.27 -10.69
CA LEU A 330 1.34 19.28 -11.40
C LEU A 330 1.30 20.65 -10.75
N MET A 331 0.52 20.84 -9.66
CA MET A 331 0.33 22.11 -8.97
C MET A 331 1.05 22.11 -7.61
N PRO A 332 2.33 22.54 -7.54
CA PRO A 332 3.12 22.48 -6.29
C PRO A 332 2.46 23.20 -5.12
N SER A 333 1.78 24.32 -5.35
CA SER A 333 1.09 25.05 -4.29
C SER A 333 0.05 24.20 -3.56
N VAL A 334 -0.71 23.38 -4.29
CA VAL A 334 -1.72 22.47 -3.71
C VAL A 334 -1.02 21.34 -2.96
N VAL A 335 0.02 20.76 -3.57
CA VAL A 335 0.78 19.65 -2.97
C VAL A 335 1.48 20.11 -1.68
N ASN A 336 2.07 21.31 -1.66
CA ASN A 336 2.72 21.86 -0.46
C ASN A 336 1.73 21.99 0.71
N VAL A 337 0.49 22.47 0.46
CA VAL A 337 -0.55 22.52 1.51
C VAL A 337 -0.85 21.12 2.06
N LEU A 338 -0.93 20.12 1.21
CA LEU A 338 -1.16 18.74 1.64
C LEU A 338 0.06 18.14 2.35
N ALA A 339 1.26 18.58 2.03
CA ALA A 339 2.50 18.14 2.68
C ALA A 339 2.69 18.73 4.09
N LEU A 340 1.93 19.77 4.46
CA LEU A 340 1.89 20.30 5.84
C LEU A 340 1.18 19.35 6.82
N LEU A 341 0.60 18.26 6.33
CA LEU A 341 -0.04 17.26 7.17
C LEU A 341 0.95 16.69 8.20
N PRO A 342 0.65 16.78 9.52
CA PRO A 342 1.54 16.25 10.54
C PRO A 342 1.71 14.73 10.42
N ALA A 343 2.96 14.25 10.49
CA ALA A 343 3.27 12.84 10.37
C ALA A 343 2.56 11.95 11.41
N PRO A 344 2.34 12.38 12.69
CA PRO A 344 1.53 11.61 13.63
C PRO A 344 0.07 11.43 13.19
N VAL A 345 -0.54 12.47 12.58
CA VAL A 345 -1.91 12.40 12.03
C VAL A 345 -1.96 11.45 10.82
N ALA A 346 -0.98 11.53 9.92
CA ALA A 346 -0.86 10.63 8.78
C ALA A 346 -0.76 9.16 9.24
N SER A 347 0.09 8.91 10.24
CA SER A 347 0.27 7.57 10.84
C SER A 347 -1.01 7.03 11.47
N ALA A 348 -1.74 7.87 12.23
CA ALA A 348 -3.01 7.50 12.84
C ALA A 348 -4.09 7.16 11.81
N ALA A 349 -4.20 7.97 10.77
CA ALA A 349 -5.15 7.75 9.68
C ALA A 349 -4.85 6.45 8.91
N LEU A 350 -3.57 6.19 8.62
CA LEU A 350 -3.15 4.93 7.99
C LEU A 350 -3.41 3.73 8.90
N LEU A 351 -3.05 3.79 10.18
CA LEU A 351 -3.28 2.68 11.11
C LEU A 351 -4.77 2.33 11.18
N ALA A 352 -5.66 3.32 11.14
CA ALA A 352 -7.10 3.08 11.11
C ALA A 352 -7.54 2.33 9.83
N THR A 353 -6.90 2.56 8.68
CA THR A 353 -7.19 1.80 7.46
C THR A 353 -6.72 0.34 7.57
N PHE A 354 -5.62 0.09 8.29
CA PHE A 354 -5.12 -1.28 8.51
C PHE A 354 -6.04 -2.14 9.36
N VAL A 355 -6.90 -1.55 10.20
CA VAL A 355 -7.97 -2.30 10.89
C VAL A 355 -8.91 -2.99 9.88
N GLN A 356 -9.22 -2.31 8.77
CA GLN A 356 -10.03 -2.90 7.69
C GLN A 356 -9.26 -4.01 6.95
N ILE A 357 -7.96 -3.83 6.73
CA ILE A 357 -7.10 -4.85 6.10
C ILE A 357 -7.05 -6.13 6.95
N VAL A 358 -6.97 -6.00 8.28
CA VAL A 358 -7.09 -7.15 9.20
C VAL A 358 -8.44 -7.86 9.03
N GLY A 359 -9.53 -7.10 8.90
CA GLY A 359 -10.86 -7.67 8.61
C GLY A 359 -10.88 -8.46 7.31
N ILE A 360 -10.30 -7.92 6.22
CA ILE A 360 -10.19 -8.60 4.92
C ILE A 360 -9.30 -9.85 5.04
N ALA A 361 -8.21 -9.79 5.81
CA ALA A 361 -7.33 -10.91 6.06
C ALA A 361 -8.09 -12.09 6.69
N PHE A 362 -8.85 -11.83 7.75
CA PHE A 362 -9.69 -12.85 8.39
C PHE A 362 -10.79 -13.37 7.45
N GLN A 363 -11.44 -12.51 6.67
CA GLN A 363 -12.41 -12.95 5.68
C GLN A 363 -11.78 -13.89 4.65
N SER A 364 -10.54 -13.62 4.23
CA SER A 364 -9.81 -14.51 3.32
C SER A 364 -9.48 -15.85 3.99
N LEU A 365 -8.95 -15.83 5.22
CA LEU A 365 -8.61 -17.04 5.98
C LEU A 365 -9.82 -17.94 6.22
N LEU A 366 -11.01 -17.36 6.42
CA LEU A 366 -12.25 -18.06 6.70
C LEU A 366 -13.03 -18.48 5.43
N GLN A 367 -12.54 -18.21 4.23
CA GLN A 367 -13.17 -18.68 2.99
C GLN A 367 -13.19 -20.22 2.90
N GLU A 368 -12.25 -20.86 3.54
CA GLU A 368 -12.15 -22.32 3.65
C GLU A 368 -12.09 -22.73 5.11
N GLN A 369 -12.53 -23.95 5.42
CA GLN A 369 -12.48 -24.45 6.81
C GLN A 369 -11.04 -24.51 7.31
N LEU A 370 -10.80 -23.92 8.46
CA LEU A 370 -9.51 -23.98 9.17
C LEU A 370 -9.39 -25.32 9.88
N ASP A 371 -9.01 -26.36 9.13
CA ASP A 371 -8.67 -27.67 9.69
C ASP A 371 -7.35 -27.62 10.46
N HIS A 372 -6.99 -28.72 11.13
CA HIS A 372 -5.77 -28.82 11.94
C HIS A 372 -4.51 -28.48 11.11
N ARG A 373 -4.44 -28.94 9.84
CA ARG A 373 -3.34 -28.64 8.93
C ARG A 373 -3.19 -27.13 8.69
N ARG A 374 -4.27 -26.48 8.30
CA ARG A 374 -4.28 -25.03 8.01
C ARG A 374 -3.99 -24.18 9.23
N LEU A 375 -4.54 -24.55 10.40
CA LEU A 375 -4.21 -23.89 11.66
C LEU A 375 -2.73 -24.01 12.00
N THR A 376 -2.13 -25.19 11.76
CA THR A 376 -0.71 -25.40 12.01
C THR A 376 0.16 -24.59 11.04
N ILE A 377 -0.18 -24.57 9.73
CA ILE A 377 0.52 -23.76 8.74
C ILE A 377 0.43 -22.27 9.12
N LEU A 378 -0.75 -21.79 9.47
CA LEU A 378 -0.97 -20.41 9.91
C LEU A 378 -0.14 -20.10 11.16
N GLY A 379 -0.16 -20.98 12.17
CA GLY A 379 0.60 -20.82 13.40
C GLY A 379 2.11 -20.71 13.15
N ILE A 380 2.69 -21.63 12.38
CA ILE A 380 4.11 -21.59 12.01
C ILE A 380 4.43 -20.29 11.27
N THR A 381 3.61 -19.95 10.27
CA THR A 381 3.81 -18.75 9.44
C THR A 381 3.82 -17.48 10.27
N LEU A 382 2.84 -17.32 11.17
CA LEU A 382 2.72 -16.13 12.01
C LEU A 382 3.85 -16.05 13.04
N LEU A 383 4.15 -17.16 13.72
CA LEU A 383 5.21 -17.18 14.74
C LEU A 383 6.58 -16.84 14.15
N VAL A 384 6.92 -17.42 13.01
CA VAL A 384 8.19 -17.13 12.34
C VAL A 384 8.24 -15.68 11.83
N SER A 385 7.16 -15.21 11.17
CA SER A 385 7.12 -13.84 10.66
C SER A 385 7.24 -12.80 11.76
N ILE A 386 6.45 -12.94 12.81
CA ILE A 386 6.41 -11.98 13.92
C ILE A 386 7.74 -12.09 14.72
N GLY A 387 8.25 -13.30 14.93
CA GLY A 387 9.53 -13.51 15.59
C GLY A 387 10.68 -12.77 14.88
N LEU A 388 10.73 -12.84 13.55
CA LEU A 388 11.73 -12.10 12.76
C LEU A 388 11.57 -10.57 12.89
N MET A 389 10.35 -10.05 13.02
CA MET A 389 10.11 -8.61 13.20
C MET A 389 10.62 -8.06 14.53
N PHE A 390 10.72 -8.90 15.56
CA PHE A 390 11.25 -8.52 16.87
C PHE A 390 12.78 -8.54 16.94
N LEU A 391 13.46 -9.16 15.94
CA LEU A 391 14.92 -9.20 15.94
C LEU A 391 15.49 -7.83 15.55
N PRO A 392 16.48 -7.32 16.29
CA PRO A 392 17.19 -6.11 15.91
C PRO A 392 17.86 -6.27 14.54
N PRO A 393 17.86 -5.25 13.67
CA PRO A 393 18.51 -5.31 12.36
C PRO A 393 19.99 -5.68 12.41
N ALA A 394 20.66 -5.39 13.53
CA ALA A 394 22.05 -5.76 13.76
C ALA A 394 22.34 -7.27 13.66
N VAL A 395 21.36 -8.11 14.01
CA VAL A 395 21.49 -9.58 13.95
C VAL A 395 21.75 -10.07 12.52
N PHE A 396 21.24 -9.34 11.53
CA PHE A 396 21.34 -9.72 10.11
C PHE A 396 22.56 -9.13 9.40
N GLN A 397 23.40 -8.30 10.08
CA GLN A 397 24.52 -7.60 9.45
C GLN A 397 25.63 -8.53 8.93
N SER A 398 25.86 -9.65 9.61
CA SER A 398 26.85 -10.65 9.21
C SER A 398 26.45 -11.48 8.00
N LEU A 399 25.16 -11.41 7.58
CA LEU A 399 24.68 -12.18 6.46
C LEU A 399 25.01 -11.50 5.12
N PRO A 400 25.21 -12.28 4.04
CA PRO A 400 25.25 -11.73 2.68
C PRO A 400 24.02 -10.85 2.37
N SER A 401 24.16 -9.83 1.49
CA SER A 401 23.09 -8.85 1.21
C SER A 401 21.75 -9.50 0.90
N THR A 402 21.74 -10.54 0.08
CA THR A 402 20.53 -11.31 -0.29
C THR A 402 19.80 -11.88 0.93
N LEU A 403 20.53 -12.63 1.78
CA LEU A 403 19.93 -13.25 2.97
C LEU A 403 19.52 -12.18 3.99
N ARG A 404 20.30 -11.11 4.10
CA ARG A 404 19.99 -9.99 4.98
C ARG A 404 18.64 -9.37 4.63
N TYR A 405 18.39 -9.01 3.37
CA TYR A 405 17.13 -8.40 2.93
C TYR A 405 15.93 -9.35 3.06
N ILE A 406 16.12 -10.64 2.79
CA ILE A 406 15.06 -11.65 2.94
C ILE A 406 14.75 -11.87 4.42
N CYS A 407 15.76 -12.24 5.23
CA CYS A 407 15.55 -12.63 6.62
C CYS A 407 15.14 -11.47 7.54
N SER A 408 15.51 -10.22 7.21
CA SER A 408 15.04 -9.04 7.94
C SER A 408 13.59 -8.64 7.58
N ASN A 409 13.00 -9.26 6.57
CA ASN A 409 11.63 -8.98 6.15
C ASN A 409 10.68 -10.11 6.57
N GLY A 410 10.08 -9.99 7.76
CA GLY A 410 9.13 -10.97 8.28
C GLY A 410 7.93 -11.21 7.37
N LEU A 411 7.43 -10.17 6.66
CA LEU A 411 6.35 -10.31 5.68
C LEU A 411 6.75 -11.23 4.52
N LEU A 412 7.95 -11.02 3.97
CA LEU A 412 8.46 -11.81 2.86
C LEU A 412 8.65 -13.27 3.27
N VAL A 413 9.38 -13.49 4.37
CA VAL A 413 9.63 -14.85 4.89
C VAL A 413 8.34 -15.57 5.22
N GLY A 414 7.41 -14.91 5.93
CA GLY A 414 6.14 -15.52 6.29
C GLY A 414 5.30 -15.88 5.08
N THR A 415 5.22 -15.01 4.09
CA THR A 415 4.42 -15.31 2.88
C THR A 415 5.02 -16.46 2.08
N ILE A 416 6.35 -16.49 1.92
CA ILE A 416 7.03 -17.61 1.24
C ILE A 416 6.83 -18.91 2.03
N LEU A 417 6.96 -18.86 3.36
CA LEU A 417 6.74 -20.01 4.22
C LEU A 417 5.31 -20.55 4.12
N ALA A 418 4.31 -19.66 4.12
CA ALA A 418 2.91 -20.05 3.90
C ALA A 418 2.73 -20.74 2.55
N MET A 419 3.29 -20.17 1.47
CA MET A 419 3.23 -20.76 0.12
C MET A 419 3.87 -22.15 0.10
N LEU A 420 5.07 -22.30 0.66
CA LEU A 420 5.79 -23.58 0.67
C LEU A 420 5.06 -24.64 1.49
N LEU A 421 4.62 -24.29 2.71
CA LEU A 421 3.91 -25.25 3.59
C LEU A 421 2.57 -25.67 2.98
N GLU A 422 1.83 -24.77 2.36
CA GLU A 422 0.55 -25.07 1.71
C GLU A 422 0.73 -26.05 0.53
N GLN A 423 1.87 -26.01 -0.18
CA GLN A 423 2.17 -26.89 -1.29
C GLN A 423 2.77 -28.24 -0.86
N ILE A 424 3.63 -28.23 0.14
CA ILE A 424 4.30 -29.46 0.64
C ILE A 424 3.31 -30.31 1.44
N TRP A 425 2.57 -29.67 2.32
CA TRP A 425 1.60 -30.35 3.18
C TRP A 425 0.23 -30.36 2.51
N LYS A 426 0.01 -31.31 1.59
CA LYS A 426 -1.28 -31.45 0.89
C LYS A 426 -2.38 -31.90 1.84
N ALA A 427 -3.60 -31.38 1.63
CA ALA A 427 -4.76 -31.85 2.34
C ALA A 427 -4.99 -33.35 2.06
N GLU A 428 -5.23 -34.14 3.09
CA GLU A 428 -5.74 -35.52 2.90
C GLU A 428 -7.05 -35.45 2.13
N LYS A 429 -7.16 -36.19 1.01
CA LYS A 429 -8.43 -36.36 0.32
C LYS A 429 -9.40 -37.01 1.29
N LYS A 430 -10.38 -36.26 1.81
CA LYS A 430 -11.52 -36.85 2.50
C LYS A 430 -12.16 -37.85 1.52
N ILE A 431 -11.91 -39.14 1.71
CA ILE A 431 -12.67 -40.20 1.06
C ILE A 431 -14.11 -40.03 1.56
N SER A 432 -14.98 -39.60 0.66
CA SER A 432 -16.42 -39.51 0.94
C SER A 432 -16.95 -40.89 1.29
N HIS A 433 -17.10 -41.15 2.57
CA HIS A 433 -17.72 -42.40 3.09
C HIS A 433 -19.24 -42.40 2.98
N TYR A 434 -19.80 -41.50 2.14
CA TYR A 434 -21.26 -41.42 1.91
C TYR A 434 -21.69 -41.97 0.52
N GLN A 435 -21.14 -43.10 0.13
CA GLN A 435 -21.71 -43.87 -0.98
C GLN A 435 -21.73 -45.36 -0.64
N LYS A 436 -22.26 -45.75 0.50
CA LYS A 436 -22.75 -47.12 0.75
C LYS A 436 -23.63 -47.10 2.00
N LEU A 437 -24.89 -46.72 1.87
CA LEU A 437 -26.04 -47.17 2.65
C LEU A 437 -27.28 -46.99 1.79
#